data_61f7eaeac55caf3619250cfdae274519
#
_entry.id   61f7eaeac55caf3619250cfdae274519
#
_cell.length_a   1.000
_cell.length_b   1.000
_cell.length_c   1.000
_cell.angle_alpha   90.00
_cell.angle_beta   90.00
_cell.angle_gamma   90.00
#
_symmetry.space_group_name_H-M   'P 1'
#
loop_
_entity.id
_entity.type
_entity.pdbx_description
1 polymer ?
#
loop_
_entity_poly.entity_id
_entity_poly.type
_entity_poly.pdbx_seq_one_letter_code
_entity_poly.pdbx_strand_id
1 'polypeptide(L)'
;VTPIGNGGQVKLYSYPNKQLICSFAYSDVQRKIKEGTYIGYHPNGQISDSGYFNNNRKNGWYMQWYANGQLQSKTYYRQDMPADSSVEWHPNGSIKRLWICDENGNGNGEEFYDNGQPFGKGKIRNGQQHQKWNYQRSNGQPLMDVSFFEGDPISATCYNENGATFKENCYFKADPMFPGGNTAWVQYILQQLKYPEAGNGLSGMVKMKFDIDTKGRLCN
;
A
#
# COMPACT_ATOMS: atom_id res chain seq x y z
N VAL A 1 -22.64 22.55 -2.72
CA VAL A 1 -21.91 22.53 -1.44
C VAL A 1 -22.92 22.75 -0.33
N THR A 2 -23.15 21.75 0.50
CA THR A 2 -24.07 21.87 1.64
C THR A 2 -23.22 22.18 2.88
N PRO A 3 -23.41 23.32 3.54
CA PRO A 3 -22.62 23.67 4.74
C PRO A 3 -22.92 22.70 5.90
N ILE A 4 -21.88 22.22 6.56
CA ILE A 4 -21.98 21.52 7.83
C ILE A 4 -21.19 22.37 8.85
N GLY A 5 -21.87 23.24 9.58
CA GLY A 5 -21.21 24.28 10.39
C GLY A 5 -20.41 25.25 9.52
N ASN A 6 -19.11 25.46 9.78
CA ASN A 6 -18.19 26.23 8.93
C ASN A 6 -17.59 25.41 7.77
N GLY A 7 -17.95 24.14 7.66
CA GLY A 7 -17.48 23.20 6.63
C GLY A 7 -18.55 22.87 5.59
N GLY A 8 -18.33 21.78 4.83
CA GLY A 8 -19.28 21.33 3.82
C GLY A 8 -18.80 20.08 3.08
N GLN A 9 -19.50 19.74 1.99
CA GLN A 9 -19.16 18.62 1.13
C GLN A 9 -18.64 19.10 -0.23
N VAL A 10 -17.55 18.49 -0.71
CA VAL A 10 -16.99 18.66 -2.05
C VAL A 10 -17.28 17.42 -2.87
N LYS A 11 -17.66 17.63 -4.14
CA LYS A 11 -17.74 16.58 -5.15
C LYS A 11 -16.81 16.96 -6.30
N LEU A 12 -15.91 16.04 -6.66
CA LEU A 12 -14.99 16.20 -7.79
C LEU A 12 -15.46 15.34 -8.97
N TYR A 13 -15.40 15.92 -10.15
CA TYR A 13 -15.82 15.27 -11.40
C TYR A 13 -14.68 15.27 -12.41
N SER A 14 -14.59 14.22 -13.24
CA SER A 14 -13.67 14.15 -14.38
C SER A 14 -14.06 15.09 -15.50
N TYR A 15 -13.08 15.54 -16.28
CA TYR A 15 -13.29 16.27 -17.52
C TYR A 15 -12.84 15.40 -18.71
N PRO A 16 -13.56 15.36 -19.84
CA PRO A 16 -14.79 16.13 -20.16
C PRO A 16 -16.08 15.45 -19.69
N ASN A 17 -16.07 14.19 -19.27
CA ASN A 17 -17.25 13.32 -19.11
C ASN A 17 -18.10 13.67 -17.88
N LYS A 18 -17.68 14.58 -17.02
CA LYS A 18 -18.37 14.99 -15.78
C LYS A 18 -18.74 13.81 -14.87
N GLN A 19 -17.95 12.73 -14.91
CA GLN A 19 -18.16 11.58 -14.05
C GLN A 19 -17.68 11.89 -12.63
N LEU A 20 -18.45 11.50 -11.62
CA LEU A 20 -18.07 11.69 -10.22
C LEU A 20 -16.84 10.82 -9.89
N ILE A 21 -15.76 11.47 -9.44
CA ILE A 21 -14.51 10.81 -9.03
C ILE A 21 -14.52 10.54 -7.54
N CYS A 22 -14.87 11.55 -6.74
CA CYS A 22 -14.96 11.40 -5.28
C CYS A 22 -15.85 12.49 -4.67
N SER A 23 -16.28 12.20 -3.44
CA SER A 23 -16.88 13.18 -2.54
C SER A 23 -16.23 13.10 -1.18
N PHE A 24 -16.05 14.24 -0.53
CA PHE A 24 -15.52 14.30 0.84
C PHE A 24 -16.07 15.50 1.61
N ALA A 25 -16.10 15.36 2.94
CA ALA A 25 -16.44 16.44 3.84
C ALA A 25 -15.17 17.22 4.23
N TYR A 26 -15.34 18.49 4.59
CA TYR A 26 -14.29 19.37 5.11
C TYR A 26 -14.82 20.25 6.22
N SER A 27 -13.94 20.66 7.14
CA SER A 27 -14.33 21.46 8.33
C SER A 27 -14.04 22.96 8.18
N ASP A 28 -13.23 23.36 7.18
CA ASP A 28 -12.82 24.74 6.99
C ASP A 28 -13.35 25.33 5.68
N VAL A 29 -13.57 26.66 5.66
CA VAL A 29 -14.05 27.38 4.46
C VAL A 29 -13.07 27.37 3.29
N GLN A 30 -11.77 27.16 3.57
CA GLN A 30 -10.72 27.08 2.56
C GLN A 30 -10.62 25.68 1.94
N ARG A 31 -11.40 24.69 2.43
CA ARG A 31 -11.45 23.28 1.95
C ARG A 31 -10.11 22.57 2.05
N LYS A 32 -9.28 22.91 3.03
CA LYS A 32 -7.95 22.33 3.25
C LYS A 32 -7.97 21.18 4.23
N ILE A 33 -8.96 21.14 5.13
CA ILE A 33 -9.05 20.16 6.21
C ILE A 33 -10.17 19.17 5.89
N LYS A 34 -9.83 17.95 5.49
CA LYS A 34 -10.78 16.85 5.35
C LYS A 34 -11.24 16.41 6.72
N GLU A 35 -12.54 16.46 6.93
CA GLU A 35 -13.19 16.08 8.17
C GLU A 35 -14.50 15.36 7.85
N GLY A 36 -14.65 14.09 8.31
CA GLY A 36 -15.83 13.30 8.01
C GLY A 36 -15.64 12.28 6.88
N THR A 37 -16.74 11.90 6.24
CA THR A 37 -16.77 10.81 5.27
C THR A 37 -16.13 11.20 3.94
N TYR A 38 -15.35 10.27 3.41
CA TYR A 38 -14.82 10.27 2.05
C TYR A 38 -15.39 9.08 1.27
N ILE A 39 -15.75 9.29 0.01
CA ILE A 39 -16.17 8.24 -0.91
C ILE A 39 -15.52 8.49 -2.27
N GLY A 40 -14.76 7.52 -2.78
CA GLY A 40 -14.21 7.49 -4.13
C GLY A 40 -15.02 6.59 -5.06
N TYR A 41 -14.88 6.77 -6.36
CA TYR A 41 -15.64 6.03 -7.36
C TYR A 41 -14.75 5.55 -8.50
N HIS A 42 -15.00 4.33 -8.95
CA HIS A 42 -14.44 3.79 -10.18
C HIS A 42 -15.01 4.47 -11.43
N PRO A 43 -14.33 4.35 -12.58
CA PRO A 43 -14.86 4.86 -13.86
C PRO A 43 -16.22 4.30 -14.26
N ASN A 44 -16.63 3.13 -13.76
CA ASN A 44 -17.96 2.55 -13.98
C ASN A 44 -19.03 3.10 -13.03
N GLY A 45 -18.68 4.05 -12.13
CA GLY A 45 -19.59 4.67 -11.18
C GLY A 45 -19.79 3.91 -9.86
N GLN A 46 -19.22 2.72 -9.72
CA GLN A 46 -19.22 1.97 -8.46
C GLN A 46 -18.24 2.59 -7.46
N ILE A 47 -18.51 2.41 -6.17
CA ILE A 47 -17.60 2.86 -5.11
C ILE A 47 -16.25 2.15 -5.26
N SER A 48 -15.15 2.91 -5.27
CA SER A 48 -13.78 2.40 -5.24
C SER A 48 -13.22 2.31 -3.83
N ASP A 49 -13.52 3.32 -3.02
CA ASP A 49 -13.02 3.40 -1.65
C ASP A 49 -13.91 4.30 -0.79
N SER A 50 -13.94 4.04 0.50
CA SER A 50 -14.69 4.82 1.48
C SER A 50 -13.99 4.79 2.83
N GLY A 51 -14.05 5.90 3.55
CA GLY A 51 -13.49 6.02 4.89
C GLY A 51 -13.89 7.30 5.60
N TYR A 52 -13.37 7.46 6.79
CA TYR A 52 -13.54 8.65 7.59
C TYR A 52 -12.19 9.34 7.83
N PHE A 53 -12.19 10.66 7.71
CA PHE A 53 -11.04 11.51 7.98
C PHE A 53 -11.32 12.41 9.18
N ASN A 54 -10.29 12.56 10.00
CA ASN A 54 -10.24 13.53 11.07
C ASN A 54 -8.98 14.35 10.90
N ASN A 55 -9.12 15.66 10.67
CA ASN A 55 -8.02 16.60 10.46
C ASN A 55 -7.03 16.10 9.38
N ASN A 56 -7.52 15.75 8.18
CA ASN A 56 -6.79 15.21 7.03
C ASN A 56 -6.23 13.79 7.21
N ARG A 57 -6.41 13.14 8.37
CA ARG A 57 -5.89 11.81 8.65
C ARG A 57 -7.02 10.78 8.64
N LYS A 58 -6.75 9.61 8.07
CA LYS A 58 -7.67 8.47 8.15
C LYS A 58 -7.89 8.10 9.61
N ASN A 59 -9.15 7.94 10.00
CA ASN A 59 -9.52 7.58 11.37
C ASN A 59 -10.80 6.75 11.37
N GLY A 60 -10.71 5.48 11.79
CA GLY A 60 -11.77 4.49 11.66
C GLY A 60 -11.58 3.57 10.45
N TRP A 61 -12.66 2.88 10.06
CA TRP A 61 -12.62 1.94 8.95
C TRP A 61 -12.42 2.65 7.61
N TYR A 62 -11.46 2.14 6.82
CA TYR A 62 -11.24 2.47 5.42
C TYR A 62 -11.42 1.21 4.59
N MET A 63 -12.31 1.27 3.61
CA MET A 63 -12.69 0.14 2.76
C MET A 63 -12.39 0.46 1.30
N GLN A 64 -11.96 -0.55 0.56
CA GLN A 64 -11.72 -0.46 -0.88
C GLN A 64 -12.45 -1.61 -1.58
N TRP A 65 -12.92 -1.36 -2.79
CA TRP A 65 -13.63 -2.33 -3.61
C TRP A 65 -12.99 -2.46 -4.97
N TYR A 66 -13.05 -3.64 -5.53
CA TYR A 66 -12.77 -3.88 -6.93
C TYR A 66 -13.82 -3.22 -7.82
N ALA A 67 -13.50 -3.02 -9.12
CA ALA A 67 -14.44 -2.44 -10.09
C ALA A 67 -15.68 -3.33 -10.37
N ASN A 68 -15.67 -4.58 -9.95
CA ASN A 68 -16.83 -5.49 -9.96
C ASN A 68 -17.72 -5.35 -8.71
N GLY A 69 -17.39 -4.45 -7.77
CA GLY A 69 -18.13 -4.20 -6.54
C GLY A 69 -17.79 -5.14 -5.37
N GLN A 70 -16.91 -6.12 -5.55
CA GLN A 70 -16.44 -6.97 -4.46
C GLN A 70 -15.49 -6.20 -3.55
N LEU A 71 -15.56 -6.48 -2.24
CA LEU A 71 -14.64 -5.88 -1.27
C LEU A 71 -13.22 -6.35 -1.53
N GLN A 72 -12.30 -5.38 -1.66
CA GLN A 72 -10.88 -5.62 -1.89
C GLN A 72 -10.08 -5.55 -0.59
N SER A 73 -10.36 -4.53 0.25
CA SER A 73 -9.70 -4.38 1.54
C SER A 73 -10.57 -3.66 2.56
N LYS A 74 -10.31 -3.96 3.82
CA LYS A 74 -10.91 -3.29 4.98
C LYS A 74 -9.84 -3.16 6.05
N THR A 75 -9.46 -1.93 6.38
CA THR A 75 -8.41 -1.62 7.36
C THR A 75 -8.91 -0.58 8.33
N TYR A 76 -8.67 -0.81 9.61
CA TYR A 76 -8.93 0.20 10.63
C TYR A 76 -7.71 1.11 10.79
N TYR A 77 -7.95 2.42 10.80
CA TYR A 77 -6.90 3.43 10.95
C TYR A 77 -7.09 4.25 12.21
N ARG A 78 -5.99 4.59 12.87
CA ARG A 78 -5.91 5.64 13.89
C ARG A 78 -4.86 6.65 13.45
N GLN A 79 -5.30 7.85 13.08
CA GLN A 79 -4.40 8.95 12.65
C GLN A 79 -3.42 8.53 11.53
N ASP A 80 -3.94 7.89 10.46
CA ASP A 80 -3.21 7.30 9.32
C ASP A 80 -2.42 6.02 9.62
N MET A 81 -2.32 5.59 10.87
CA MET A 81 -1.66 4.32 11.21
C MET A 81 -2.67 3.17 11.16
N PRO A 82 -2.38 2.09 10.42
CA PRO A 82 -3.14 0.85 10.52
C PRO A 82 -3.11 0.32 11.96
N ALA A 83 -4.27 0.03 12.52
CA ALA A 83 -4.46 -0.45 13.89
C ALA A 83 -5.56 -1.52 13.90
N ASP A 84 -5.68 -2.25 15.02
CA ASP A 84 -6.65 -3.32 15.24
C ASP A 84 -6.57 -4.44 14.19
N SER A 85 -7.20 -4.26 13.02
CA SER A 85 -7.21 -5.30 12.00
C SER A 85 -7.20 -4.74 10.58
N SER A 86 -6.63 -5.53 9.67
CA SER A 86 -6.64 -5.28 8.23
C SER A 86 -6.91 -6.59 7.51
N VAL A 87 -7.89 -6.59 6.61
CA VAL A 87 -8.22 -7.75 5.77
C VAL A 87 -8.18 -7.32 4.32
N GLU A 88 -7.54 -8.12 3.49
CA GLU A 88 -7.60 -8.03 2.03
C GLU A 88 -8.17 -9.31 1.44
N TRP A 89 -8.89 -9.17 0.35
CA TRP A 89 -9.48 -10.28 -0.40
C TRP A 89 -8.94 -10.34 -1.82
N HIS A 90 -8.84 -11.53 -2.36
CA HIS A 90 -8.62 -11.76 -3.78
C HIS A 90 -9.88 -11.40 -4.60
N PRO A 91 -9.76 -11.18 -5.92
CA PRO A 91 -10.93 -10.90 -6.77
C PRO A 91 -11.99 -12.00 -6.80
N ASN A 92 -11.65 -13.23 -6.40
CA ASN A 92 -12.60 -14.35 -6.23
C ASN A 92 -13.31 -14.36 -4.87
N GLY A 93 -13.00 -13.38 -3.97
CA GLY A 93 -13.60 -13.24 -2.65
C GLY A 93 -12.93 -14.05 -1.53
N SER A 94 -11.92 -14.87 -1.82
CA SER A 94 -11.14 -15.54 -0.77
C SER A 94 -10.23 -14.53 -0.04
N ILE A 95 -9.91 -14.79 1.23
CA ILE A 95 -8.98 -13.94 2.00
C ILE A 95 -7.60 -14.04 1.36
N LYS A 96 -7.00 -12.88 1.08
CA LYS A 96 -5.62 -12.72 0.61
C LYS A 96 -4.65 -12.45 1.75
N ARG A 97 -5.07 -11.59 2.69
CA ARG A 97 -4.25 -11.17 3.83
C ARG A 97 -5.13 -10.86 5.04
N LEU A 98 -4.69 -11.32 6.20
CA LEU A 98 -5.32 -11.04 7.48
C LEU A 98 -4.24 -10.58 8.47
N TRP A 99 -4.31 -9.33 8.89
CA TRP A 99 -3.45 -8.77 9.93
C TRP A 99 -4.28 -8.43 11.16
N ILE A 100 -3.86 -8.93 12.31
CA ILE A 100 -4.48 -8.66 13.60
C ILE A 100 -3.44 -7.95 14.46
N CYS A 101 -3.70 -6.69 14.76
CA CYS A 101 -2.78 -5.80 15.44
C CYS A 101 -3.45 -5.19 16.69
N ASP A 102 -2.62 -4.71 17.61
CA ASP A 102 -3.05 -3.84 18.69
C ASP A 102 -3.29 -2.39 18.20
N GLU A 103 -3.63 -1.51 19.13
CA GLU A 103 -3.87 -0.09 18.84
C GLU A 103 -2.64 0.68 18.30
N ASN A 104 -1.43 0.11 18.47
CA ASN A 104 -0.16 0.65 17.98
C ASN A 104 0.26 0.02 16.65
N GLY A 105 -0.58 -0.83 16.06
CA GLY A 105 -0.30 -1.53 14.82
C GLY A 105 0.70 -2.68 14.93
N ASN A 106 0.90 -3.23 16.16
CA ASN A 106 1.76 -4.38 16.38
C ASN A 106 0.94 -5.65 16.51
N GLY A 107 1.40 -6.75 15.89
CA GLY A 107 0.63 -7.98 15.92
C GLY A 107 1.19 -9.10 15.07
N ASN A 108 0.28 -9.84 14.45
CA ASN A 108 0.60 -10.96 13.56
C ASN A 108 -0.14 -10.78 12.23
N GLY A 109 0.52 -11.27 11.17
CA GLY A 109 -0.04 -11.29 9.83
C GLY A 109 -0.01 -12.68 9.23
N GLU A 110 -1.05 -12.98 8.47
CA GLU A 110 -1.17 -14.17 7.64
C GLU A 110 -1.56 -13.77 6.22
N GLU A 111 -1.00 -14.46 5.24
CA GLU A 111 -1.26 -14.30 3.82
C GLU A 111 -1.67 -15.63 3.22
N PHE A 112 -2.53 -15.59 2.21
CA PHE A 112 -3.14 -16.77 1.61
C PHE A 112 -3.09 -16.70 0.08
N TYR A 113 -3.00 -17.85 -0.55
CA TYR A 113 -3.25 -18.01 -1.98
C TYR A 113 -4.72 -17.77 -2.29
N ASP A 114 -5.05 -17.58 -3.56
CA ASP A 114 -6.43 -17.37 -4.04
C ASP A 114 -7.34 -18.60 -3.84
N ASN A 115 -6.76 -19.80 -3.70
CA ASN A 115 -7.45 -21.03 -3.32
C ASN A 115 -7.65 -21.21 -1.81
N GLY A 116 -7.26 -20.19 -0.99
CA GLY A 116 -7.39 -20.19 0.47
C GLY A 116 -6.29 -20.94 1.23
N GLN A 117 -5.33 -21.57 0.54
CA GLN A 117 -4.20 -22.21 1.21
C GLN A 117 -3.27 -21.15 1.81
N PRO A 118 -2.68 -21.41 3.01
CA PRO A 118 -1.72 -20.49 3.61
C PRO A 118 -0.52 -20.24 2.68
N PHE A 119 -0.11 -18.98 2.57
CA PHE A 119 1.05 -18.55 1.79
C PHE A 119 2.18 -18.06 2.68
N GLY A 120 1.89 -17.15 3.62
CA GLY A 120 2.91 -16.54 4.48
C GLY A 120 2.38 -16.17 5.85
N LYS A 121 3.27 -16.08 6.85
CA LYS A 121 2.94 -15.58 8.18
C LYS A 121 4.15 -14.98 8.88
N GLY A 122 3.89 -13.99 9.74
CA GLY A 122 4.95 -13.34 10.51
C GLY A 122 4.44 -12.24 11.43
N LYS A 123 5.37 -11.43 11.92
CA LYS A 123 5.09 -10.31 12.81
C LYS A 123 4.78 -9.04 12.04
N ILE A 124 3.91 -8.24 12.64
CA ILE A 124 3.58 -6.89 12.20
C ILE A 124 4.08 -5.91 13.27
N ARG A 125 4.65 -4.79 12.85
CA ARG A 125 5.01 -3.65 13.69
C ARG A 125 4.66 -2.35 12.98
N ASN A 126 3.98 -1.45 13.70
CA ASN A 126 3.51 -0.18 13.12
C ASN A 126 2.70 -0.36 11.81
N GLY A 127 1.91 -1.45 11.71
CA GLY A 127 1.16 -1.77 10.50
C GLY A 127 1.99 -2.24 9.30
N GLN A 128 3.22 -2.71 9.52
CA GLN A 128 4.14 -3.18 8.49
C GLN A 128 4.73 -4.55 8.85
N GLN A 129 5.14 -5.33 7.84
CA GLN A 129 5.86 -6.58 8.06
C GLN A 129 7.16 -6.31 8.84
N HIS A 130 7.44 -7.15 9.85
CA HIS A 130 8.59 -6.98 10.72
C HIS A 130 9.18 -8.32 11.12
N GLN A 131 10.51 -8.39 11.30
CA GLN A 131 11.23 -9.62 11.61
C GLN A 131 11.02 -10.71 10.56
N LYS A 132 11.11 -11.97 10.98
CA LYS A 132 11.04 -13.12 10.09
C LYS A 132 9.60 -13.44 9.69
N TRP A 133 9.39 -13.57 8.38
CA TRP A 133 8.20 -14.12 7.74
C TRP A 133 8.53 -15.43 7.07
N ASN A 134 7.69 -16.43 7.29
CA ASN A 134 7.82 -17.74 6.69
C ASN A 134 6.78 -17.89 5.58
N TYR A 135 7.23 -18.19 4.38
CA TYR A 135 6.38 -18.43 3.22
C TYR A 135 6.43 -19.90 2.82
N GLN A 136 5.31 -20.41 2.38
CA GLN A 136 5.16 -21.80 1.94
C GLN A 136 4.47 -21.90 0.59
N ARG A 137 4.70 -23.01 -0.10
CA ARG A 137 3.98 -23.37 -1.31
C ARG A 137 2.55 -23.80 -0.97
N SER A 138 1.67 -23.87 -1.98
CA SER A 138 0.30 -24.31 -1.80
C SER A 138 0.17 -25.79 -1.31
N ASN A 139 1.22 -26.59 -1.43
CA ASN A 139 1.28 -27.94 -0.85
C ASN A 139 1.82 -27.97 0.59
N GLY A 140 2.07 -26.81 1.21
CA GLY A 140 2.57 -26.67 2.59
C GLY A 140 4.09 -26.78 2.74
N GLN A 141 4.84 -27.11 1.66
CA GLN A 141 6.30 -27.14 1.75
C GLN A 141 6.89 -25.74 1.89
N PRO A 142 8.02 -25.58 2.62
CA PRO A 142 8.71 -24.29 2.71
C PRO A 142 9.03 -23.72 1.32
N LEU A 143 8.78 -22.43 1.13
CA LEU A 143 9.15 -21.70 -0.08
C LEU A 143 10.32 -20.77 0.19
N MET A 144 10.17 -19.90 1.18
CA MET A 144 11.22 -18.97 1.59
C MET A 144 10.96 -18.40 2.97
N ASP A 145 12.03 -17.98 3.63
CA ASP A 145 12.00 -17.12 4.81
C ASP A 145 12.52 -15.75 4.43
N VAL A 146 11.80 -14.71 4.80
CA VAL A 146 12.20 -13.32 4.55
C VAL A 146 12.25 -12.58 5.87
N SER A 147 13.33 -11.84 6.11
CA SER A 147 13.41 -10.92 7.25
C SER A 147 13.08 -9.51 6.79
N PHE A 148 12.20 -8.85 7.54
CA PHE A 148 11.75 -7.48 7.28
C PHE A 148 12.18 -6.54 8.39
N PHE A 149 12.46 -5.30 8.02
CA PHE A 149 12.60 -4.17 8.93
C PHE A 149 11.72 -3.02 8.43
N GLU A 150 10.69 -2.69 9.21
CA GLU A 150 9.71 -1.62 8.87
C GLU A 150 9.11 -1.74 7.46
N GLY A 151 8.71 -2.96 7.10
CA GLY A 151 8.12 -3.27 5.80
C GLY A 151 9.12 -3.59 4.68
N ASP A 152 10.40 -3.24 4.88
CA ASP A 152 11.44 -3.47 3.89
C ASP A 152 12.09 -4.86 4.07
N PRO A 153 12.17 -5.69 3.02
CA PRO A 153 12.87 -6.97 3.09
C PRO A 153 14.38 -6.74 3.15
N ILE A 154 15.03 -7.27 4.21
CA ILE A 154 16.47 -7.11 4.46
C ILE A 154 17.29 -8.36 4.16
N SER A 155 16.67 -9.54 4.19
CA SER A 155 17.30 -10.80 3.81
C SER A 155 16.28 -11.86 3.44
N ALA A 156 16.67 -12.81 2.60
CA ALA A 156 15.83 -13.95 2.24
C ALA A 156 16.67 -15.25 2.19
N THR A 157 16.01 -16.36 2.55
CA THR A 157 16.52 -17.73 2.37
C THR A 157 15.46 -18.50 1.62
N CYS A 158 15.78 -19.05 0.46
CA CYS A 158 14.87 -19.86 -0.34
C CYS A 158 15.07 -21.35 -0.13
N TYR A 159 14.01 -22.14 -0.33
CA TYR A 159 14.00 -23.58 -0.21
C TYR A 159 13.59 -24.19 -1.56
N ASN A 160 14.34 -25.20 -2.01
CA ASN A 160 13.94 -26.02 -3.15
C ASN A 160 12.81 -27.01 -2.75
N GLU A 161 12.33 -27.79 -3.71
CA GLU A 161 11.26 -28.78 -3.45
C GLU A 161 11.65 -29.89 -2.46
N ASN A 162 12.95 -30.15 -2.31
CA ASN A 162 13.48 -31.10 -1.32
C ASN A 162 13.73 -30.47 0.06
N GLY A 163 13.39 -29.18 0.25
CA GLY A 163 13.61 -28.46 1.49
C GLY A 163 15.03 -27.97 1.72
N ALA A 164 15.96 -28.20 0.78
CA ALA A 164 17.32 -27.69 0.89
C ALA A 164 17.36 -26.18 0.58
N THR A 165 18.17 -25.45 1.35
CA THR A 165 18.34 -24.00 1.19
C THR A 165 19.23 -23.66 -0.01
N PHE A 166 18.92 -22.57 -0.70
CA PHE A 166 19.78 -21.98 -1.71
C PHE A 166 19.70 -20.43 -1.65
N LYS A 167 20.79 -19.77 -2.07
CA LYS A 167 20.88 -18.30 -2.06
C LYS A 167 20.98 -17.73 -3.47
N GLU A 168 21.50 -18.48 -4.42
CA GLU A 168 21.60 -18.05 -5.82
C GLU A 168 20.21 -17.99 -6.43
N ASN A 169 19.84 -16.83 -7.00
CA ASN A 169 18.53 -16.58 -7.59
C ASN A 169 17.34 -16.75 -6.61
N CYS A 170 17.58 -16.58 -5.32
CA CYS A 170 16.52 -16.39 -4.33
C CYS A 170 15.92 -15.00 -4.50
N TYR A 171 15.16 -14.82 -5.59
CA TYR A 171 14.48 -13.55 -5.84
C TYR A 171 13.18 -13.53 -5.04
N PHE A 172 13.19 -12.82 -3.95
CA PHE A 172 11.99 -12.12 -3.56
C PHE A 172 11.72 -11.12 -4.72
N LYS A 173 10.57 -11.24 -5.40
CA LYS A 173 10.09 -10.18 -6.29
C LYS A 173 9.59 -9.01 -5.41
N ALA A 174 10.47 -8.44 -4.60
CA ALA A 174 10.37 -7.05 -4.28
C ALA A 174 10.87 -6.30 -5.51
N ASP A 175 10.14 -5.32 -5.97
CA ASP A 175 10.73 -4.33 -6.86
C ASP A 175 12.07 -3.92 -6.25
N PRO A 176 13.15 -3.81 -7.04
CA PRO A 176 14.47 -3.51 -6.53
C PRO A 176 14.37 -2.25 -5.65
N MET A 177 14.64 -2.43 -4.35
CA MET A 177 14.53 -1.32 -3.41
C MET A 177 15.90 -0.71 -3.19
N PHE A 178 15.93 0.61 -3.20
CA PHE A 178 17.14 1.37 -2.91
C PHE A 178 17.58 1.09 -1.45
N PRO A 179 18.90 0.90 -1.18
CA PRO A 179 19.39 0.76 0.18
C PRO A 179 18.90 1.89 1.08
N GLY A 180 18.14 1.59 2.13
CA GLY A 180 17.45 2.58 2.97
C GLY A 180 16.01 2.90 2.57
N GLY A 181 15.44 2.12 1.62
CA GLY A 181 14.02 2.18 1.25
C GLY A 181 13.63 3.39 0.41
N ASN A 182 12.33 3.59 0.24
CA ASN A 182 11.78 4.69 -0.57
C ASN A 182 12.21 6.09 -0.10
N THR A 183 12.37 6.31 1.19
CA THR A 183 12.80 7.61 1.71
C THR A 183 14.23 7.95 1.28
N ALA A 184 15.16 7.00 1.39
CA ALA A 184 16.53 7.18 0.92
C ALA A 184 16.60 7.33 -0.60
N TRP A 185 15.75 6.60 -1.33
CA TRP A 185 15.59 6.74 -2.77
C TRP A 185 15.15 8.16 -3.17
N VAL A 186 14.10 8.68 -2.55
CA VAL A 186 13.61 10.04 -2.83
C VAL A 186 14.69 11.08 -2.53
N GLN A 187 15.40 10.96 -1.40
CA GLN A 187 16.49 11.88 -1.07
C GLN A 187 17.65 11.78 -2.07
N TYR A 188 18.05 10.57 -2.48
CA TYR A 188 19.05 10.38 -3.50
C TYR A 188 18.66 11.02 -4.84
N ILE A 189 17.43 10.79 -5.30
CA ILE A 189 16.90 11.40 -6.53
C ILE A 189 16.92 12.93 -6.43
N LEU A 190 16.42 13.51 -5.34
CA LEU A 190 16.41 14.97 -5.14
C LEU A 190 17.84 15.58 -5.13
N GLN A 191 18.83 14.84 -4.64
CA GLN A 191 20.22 15.28 -4.65
C GLN A 191 20.89 15.17 -6.04
N GLN A 192 20.50 14.17 -6.85
CA GLN A 192 21.11 13.88 -8.14
C GLN A 192 20.38 14.53 -9.34
N LEU A 193 19.07 14.83 -9.20
CA LEU A 193 18.32 15.50 -10.25
C LEU A 193 18.76 16.95 -10.40
N LYS A 194 19.50 17.22 -11.46
CA LYS A 194 19.73 18.59 -11.93
C LYS A 194 18.64 18.93 -12.94
N TYR A 195 17.80 19.91 -12.63
CA TYR A 195 16.87 20.45 -13.62
C TYR A 195 17.65 21.06 -14.79
N PRO A 196 17.29 20.75 -16.05
CA PRO A 196 17.85 21.48 -17.19
C PRO A 196 17.51 22.97 -17.05
N GLU A 197 18.47 23.84 -17.33
CA GLU A 197 18.29 25.32 -17.24
C GLU A 197 17.10 25.84 -18.10
N ALA A 198 16.76 25.12 -19.17
CA ALA A 198 15.63 25.41 -20.05
C ALA A 198 14.26 24.99 -19.51
N GLY A 199 14.19 24.32 -18.33
CA GLY A 199 12.98 23.73 -17.79
C GLY A 199 12.23 24.58 -16.76
N ASN A 200 12.68 25.81 -16.48
CA ASN A 200 12.03 26.70 -15.52
C ASN A 200 10.61 27.05 -15.98
N GLY A 201 9.60 26.56 -15.25
CA GLY A 201 8.18 26.80 -15.50
C GLY A 201 7.43 25.65 -16.16
N LEU A 202 8.07 24.53 -16.48
CA LEU A 202 7.39 23.34 -16.97
C LEU A 202 7.03 22.41 -15.80
N SER A 203 5.74 22.08 -15.68
CA SER A 203 5.25 21.03 -14.77
C SER A 203 4.86 19.81 -15.61
N GLY A 204 5.28 18.61 -15.18
CA GLY A 204 4.97 17.38 -15.91
C GLY A 204 5.38 16.15 -15.11
N MET A 205 4.93 14.99 -15.58
CA MET A 205 5.32 13.69 -15.02
C MET A 205 6.55 13.17 -15.79
N VAL A 206 7.66 12.93 -15.08
CA VAL A 206 8.83 12.27 -15.65
C VAL A 206 8.77 10.79 -15.28
N LYS A 207 8.71 9.91 -16.30
CA LYS A 207 8.82 8.47 -16.13
C LYS A 207 10.26 8.05 -16.41
N MET A 208 10.96 7.58 -15.39
CA MET A 208 12.33 7.07 -15.52
C MET A 208 12.31 5.55 -15.45
N LYS A 209 13.11 4.91 -16.30
CA LYS A 209 13.41 3.49 -16.25
C LYS A 209 14.92 3.34 -16.05
N PHE A 210 15.32 2.50 -15.12
CA PHE A 210 16.70 2.16 -14.88
C PHE A 210 16.80 0.68 -14.49
N ASP A 211 17.95 0.10 -14.77
CA ASP A 211 18.29 -1.26 -14.39
C ASP A 211 19.27 -1.23 -13.20
N ILE A 212 19.18 -2.25 -12.35
CA ILE A 212 20.09 -2.43 -11.22
C ILE A 212 20.88 -3.71 -11.44
N ASP A 213 22.21 -3.63 -11.36
CA ASP A 213 23.07 -4.80 -11.49
C ASP A 213 22.99 -5.73 -10.28
N THR A 214 23.56 -6.93 -10.41
CA THR A 214 23.58 -7.94 -9.34
C THR A 214 24.33 -7.51 -8.08
N LYS A 215 25.01 -6.36 -8.10
CA LYS A 215 25.70 -5.74 -6.96
C LYS A 215 24.93 -4.55 -6.39
N GLY A 216 23.69 -4.32 -6.86
CA GLY A 216 22.84 -3.21 -6.40
C GLY A 216 23.23 -1.84 -6.97
N ARG A 217 24.00 -1.76 -8.06
CA ARG A 217 24.41 -0.50 -8.68
C ARG A 217 23.48 -0.17 -9.86
N LEU A 218 23.13 1.11 -9.98
CA LEU A 218 22.40 1.60 -11.15
C LEU A 218 23.22 1.38 -12.43
N CYS A 219 22.61 0.80 -13.45
CA CYS A 219 23.14 0.64 -14.78
C CYS A 219 22.25 1.42 -15.77
N ASN A 220 22.88 2.04 -16.76
CA ASN A 220 22.17 2.64 -17.89
C ASN A 220 21.87 1.60 -18.95
#